data_d6610374b96cf53969f42ae5fd02df2d
#
_entry.id   d6610374b96cf53969f42ae5fd02df2d
#
_cell.length_a   1.000
_cell.length_b   1.000
_cell.length_c   1.000
_cell.angle_alpha   90.00
_cell.angle_beta   90.00
_cell.angle_gamma   90.00
#
_symmetry.space_group_name_H-M   'P 1'
#
loop_
_entity.id
_entity.type
_entity.pdbx_description
1 polymer ?
#
loop_
_entity_poly.entity_id
_entity_poly.type
_entity_poly.pdbx_seq_one_letter_code
_entity_poly.pdbx_strand_id
1 'polypeptide(L)'
;MMFGRTAYYSPDEQKIVIYVTGRHPKDVLRSFCHELIHHVQNERGDLYREAGNDPQYAQNDSHMRKMEAEAYLKGNFLLRDFEDNFKY
;
A
#
# COMPACT_ATOMS: atom_id res chain seq x y z
N MET A 1 -10.16 5.06 16.56
CA MET A 1 -8.72 5.16 16.61
C MET A 1 -8.08 4.05 15.83
N MET A 2 -7.08 4.35 15.15
CA MET A 2 -6.49 3.41 14.20
C MET A 2 -5.18 2.88 14.72
N PHE A 3 -5.27 2.06 15.73
CA PHE A 3 -4.07 1.39 16.20
C PHE A 3 -3.40 0.69 15.05
N GLY A 4 -2.15 0.90 14.93
CA GLY A 4 -1.39 0.22 13.92
C GLY A 4 -1.54 0.75 12.51
N ARG A 5 -2.34 1.78 12.32
CA ARG A 5 -2.38 2.38 11.00
C ARG A 5 -1.07 3.10 10.75
N THR A 6 -0.41 2.73 9.68
CA THR A 6 0.88 3.30 9.33
C THR A 6 0.82 4.13 8.06
N ALA A 7 -0.13 3.82 7.18
CA ALA A 7 -0.24 4.51 5.91
C ALA A 7 -1.54 4.09 5.25
N TYR A 8 -1.94 4.83 4.25
CA TYR A 8 -3.02 4.38 3.39
C TYR A 8 -2.89 5.01 2.01
N TYR A 9 -3.55 4.41 1.05
CA TYR A 9 -3.63 4.92 -0.30
C TYR A 9 -5.07 5.29 -0.63
N SER A 10 -5.26 6.46 -1.22
CA SER A 10 -6.58 6.89 -1.69
C SER A 10 -6.60 6.80 -3.21
N PRO A 11 -7.27 5.81 -3.78
CA PRO A 11 -7.29 5.65 -5.24
C PRO A 11 -7.98 6.81 -5.96
N ASP A 12 -9.03 7.37 -5.35
CA ASP A 12 -9.75 8.47 -5.96
C ASP A 12 -8.92 9.71 -6.10
N GLU A 13 -8.11 9.98 -5.09
CA GLU A 13 -7.26 11.16 -5.07
C GLU A 13 -5.86 10.87 -5.58
N GLN A 14 -5.56 9.59 -5.83
CA GLN A 14 -4.22 9.16 -6.21
C GLN A 14 -3.18 9.68 -5.22
N LYS A 15 -3.50 9.51 -3.94
CA LYS A 15 -2.74 10.10 -2.86
C LYS A 15 -2.28 9.04 -1.88
N ILE A 16 -1.03 9.10 -1.48
CA ILE A 16 -0.47 8.26 -0.44
C ILE A 16 -0.31 9.09 0.82
N VAL A 17 -0.81 8.56 1.94
CA VAL A 17 -0.66 9.21 3.23
C VAL A 17 0.19 8.31 4.12
N ILE A 18 1.23 8.87 4.71
CA ILE A 18 2.16 8.13 5.56
C ILE A 18 2.19 8.80 6.93
N TYR A 19 1.98 8.01 7.97
CA TYR A 19 2.13 8.50 9.34
C TYR A 19 3.57 8.29 9.76
N VAL A 20 4.22 9.37 10.19
CA VAL A 20 5.67 9.33 10.43
C VAL A 20 6.03 9.54 11.89
N THR A 21 5.15 10.11 12.69
CA THR A 21 5.45 10.46 14.07
C THR A 21 5.81 9.23 14.88
N GLY A 22 6.96 9.26 15.52
CA GLY A 22 7.39 8.19 16.40
C GLY A 22 7.77 6.91 15.68
N ARG A 23 8.02 6.97 14.38
CA ARG A 23 8.32 5.77 13.60
C ARG A 23 9.76 5.80 13.11
N HIS A 24 10.34 4.63 13.04
CA HIS A 24 11.68 4.47 12.48
C HIS A 24 11.64 4.76 10.97
N PRO A 25 12.67 5.44 10.43
CA PRO A 25 12.66 5.77 9.00
C PRO A 25 12.48 4.56 8.09
N LYS A 26 13.02 3.41 8.47
CA LYS A 26 12.86 2.21 7.65
C LYS A 26 11.41 1.76 7.60
N ASP A 27 10.69 1.89 8.71
CA ASP A 27 9.29 1.53 8.74
C ASP A 27 8.44 2.48 7.91
N VAL A 28 8.80 3.76 7.94
CA VAL A 28 8.14 4.75 7.10
C VAL A 28 8.35 4.42 5.64
N LEU A 29 9.57 4.09 5.27
CA LEU A 29 9.87 3.73 3.89
C LEU A 29 9.14 2.46 3.46
N ARG A 30 9.08 1.48 4.35
CA ARG A 30 8.35 0.24 4.05
C ARG A 30 6.87 0.53 3.78
N SER A 31 6.27 1.37 4.60
CA SER A 31 4.88 1.76 4.41
C SER A 31 4.69 2.47 3.07
N PHE A 32 5.61 3.35 2.73
CA PHE A 32 5.52 4.05 1.46
C PHE A 32 5.59 3.08 0.29
N CYS A 33 6.52 2.13 0.33
CA CYS A 33 6.66 1.17 -0.75
C CYS A 33 5.39 0.33 -0.92
N HIS A 34 4.77 -0.06 0.20
CA HIS A 34 3.53 -0.82 0.15
C HIS A 34 2.42 -0.02 -0.53
N GLU A 35 2.26 1.24 -0.12
CA GLU A 35 1.19 2.06 -0.71
C GLU A 35 1.50 2.42 -2.17
N LEU A 36 2.77 2.52 -2.51
CA LEU A 36 3.14 2.79 -3.90
C LEU A 36 2.71 1.65 -4.82
N ILE A 37 2.79 0.41 -4.35
CA ILE A 37 2.30 -0.71 -5.14
C ILE A 37 0.80 -0.58 -5.36
N HIS A 38 0.05 -0.15 -4.35
CA HIS A 38 -1.38 0.10 -4.54
C HIS A 38 -1.63 1.16 -5.60
N HIS A 39 -0.79 2.19 -5.65
CA HIS A 39 -0.92 3.19 -6.70
C HIS A 39 -0.69 2.58 -8.08
N VAL A 40 0.31 1.72 -8.21
CA VAL A 40 0.55 1.03 -9.48
C VAL A 40 -0.66 0.17 -9.85
N GLN A 41 -1.23 -0.52 -8.87
CA GLN A 41 -2.43 -1.33 -9.11
C GLN A 41 -3.59 -0.47 -9.58
N ASN A 42 -3.73 0.71 -9.00
CA ASN A 42 -4.78 1.64 -9.42
C ASN A 42 -4.57 2.09 -10.86
N GLU A 43 -3.33 2.38 -11.24
CA GLU A 43 -3.01 2.79 -12.60
C GLU A 43 -3.24 1.67 -13.60
N ARG A 44 -3.08 0.41 -13.17
CA ARG A 44 -3.39 -0.74 -14.02
C ARG A 44 -4.89 -0.99 -14.15
N GLY A 45 -5.70 -0.33 -13.31
CA GLY A 45 -7.13 -0.57 -13.30
C GLY A 45 -7.54 -1.76 -12.43
N ASP A 46 -6.65 -2.21 -11.55
CA ASP A 46 -6.93 -3.38 -10.72
C ASP A 46 -7.65 -3.06 -9.42
N LEU A 47 -7.76 -1.79 -9.05
CA LEU A 47 -8.48 -1.39 -7.86
C LEU A 47 -9.87 -0.92 -8.24
N TYR A 48 -10.86 -1.78 -8.06
CA TYR A 48 -12.22 -1.51 -8.50
C TYR A 48 -12.93 -0.54 -7.58
N ARG A 49 -13.71 0.32 -8.19
CA ARG A 49 -14.46 1.32 -7.45
C ARG A 49 -15.87 0.90 -7.15
N GLU A 50 -16.54 0.35 -8.14
CA GLU A 50 -17.93 -0.03 -7.95
C GLU A 50 -18.07 -1.07 -6.86
N ALA A 51 -17.05 -1.88 -6.68
CA ALA A 51 -17.06 -2.87 -5.64
C ALA A 51 -16.92 -2.25 -4.26
N GLY A 52 -16.35 -1.06 -4.20
CA GLY A 52 -16.13 -0.39 -2.93
C GLY A 52 -17.38 0.16 -2.27
N ASN A 53 -18.50 0.10 -2.95
CA ASN A 53 -19.76 0.55 -2.38
C ASN A 53 -20.29 -0.41 -1.33
N ASP A 54 -19.83 -1.65 -1.33
CA ASP A 54 -20.26 -2.64 -0.37
C ASP A 54 -19.15 -2.82 0.66
N PRO A 55 -19.38 -2.44 1.92
CA PRO A 55 -18.33 -2.55 2.93
C PRO A 55 -17.82 -3.97 3.12
N GLN A 56 -18.66 -4.95 2.87
CA GLN A 56 -18.24 -6.34 3.05
C GLN A 56 -17.54 -6.91 1.83
N TYR A 57 -17.68 -6.28 0.71
CA TYR A 57 -17.09 -6.75 -0.52
C TYR A 57 -15.58 -6.87 -0.38
N ALA A 58 -14.94 -5.82 0.10
CA ALA A 58 -13.49 -5.79 0.19
C ALA A 58 -12.94 -6.90 1.08
N GLN A 59 -13.66 -7.19 2.16
CA GLN A 59 -13.21 -8.21 3.10
C GLN A 59 -13.30 -9.61 2.52
N ASN A 60 -14.31 -9.83 1.67
CA ASN A 60 -14.56 -11.16 1.13
C ASN A 60 -14.07 -11.34 -0.28
N ASP A 61 -13.55 -10.28 -0.87
CA ASP A 61 -13.14 -10.31 -2.26
C ASP A 61 -11.74 -10.89 -2.39
N SER A 62 -11.65 -12.04 -3.06
CA SER A 62 -10.35 -12.66 -3.26
C SER A 62 -9.43 -11.81 -4.12
N HIS A 63 -10.00 -11.01 -5.02
CA HIS A 63 -9.18 -10.10 -5.83
C HIS A 63 -8.48 -9.07 -4.96
N MET A 64 -9.20 -8.47 -4.02
CA MET A 64 -8.60 -7.48 -3.14
C MET A 64 -7.54 -8.11 -2.24
N ARG A 65 -7.76 -9.35 -1.84
CA ARG A 65 -6.73 -10.06 -1.08
C ARG A 65 -5.47 -10.27 -1.90
N LYS A 66 -5.63 -10.57 -3.19
CA LYS A 66 -4.49 -10.70 -4.08
C LYS A 66 -3.75 -9.37 -4.21
N MET A 67 -4.50 -8.27 -4.27
CA MET A 67 -3.87 -6.95 -4.37
C MET A 67 -3.07 -6.65 -3.11
N GLU A 68 -3.61 -7.01 -1.95
CA GLU A 68 -2.86 -6.80 -0.70
C GLU A 68 -1.61 -7.68 -0.65
N ALA A 69 -1.74 -8.94 -1.05
CA ALA A 69 -0.58 -9.83 -1.07
C ALA A 69 0.49 -9.32 -2.03
N GLU A 70 0.09 -8.84 -3.18
CA GLU A 70 1.04 -8.28 -4.13
C GLU A 70 1.72 -7.04 -3.55
N ALA A 71 0.95 -6.20 -2.86
CA ALA A 71 1.53 -4.99 -2.28
C ALA A 71 2.57 -5.33 -1.22
N TYR A 72 2.30 -6.35 -0.40
CA TYR A 72 3.30 -6.78 0.58
C TYR A 72 4.54 -7.32 -0.09
N LEU A 73 4.35 -8.21 -1.06
CA LEU A 73 5.50 -8.87 -1.69
C LEU A 73 6.34 -7.89 -2.50
N LYS A 74 5.68 -7.16 -3.40
CA LYS A 74 6.42 -6.26 -4.27
C LYS A 74 6.89 -5.03 -3.53
N GLY A 75 6.16 -4.60 -2.51
CA GLY A 75 6.61 -3.51 -1.67
C GLY A 75 7.90 -3.85 -0.97
N ASN A 76 8.03 -5.08 -0.48
CA ASN A 76 9.27 -5.51 0.17
C ASN A 76 10.42 -5.63 -0.82
N PHE A 77 10.14 -6.08 -2.04
CA PHE A 77 11.18 -6.11 -3.07
C PHE A 77 11.63 -4.70 -3.42
N LEU A 78 10.68 -3.79 -3.55
CA LEU A 78 11.00 -2.40 -3.84
C LEU A 78 11.85 -1.78 -2.73
N LEU A 79 11.48 -2.07 -1.49
CA LEU A 79 12.24 -1.58 -0.34
C LEU A 79 13.67 -2.08 -0.38
N ARG A 80 13.84 -3.36 -0.66
CA ARG A 80 15.17 -3.96 -0.74
C ARG A 80 15.98 -3.34 -1.86
N ASP A 81 15.37 -3.16 -3.03
CA ASP A 81 16.07 -2.53 -4.14
C ASP A 81 16.50 -1.13 -3.78
N PHE A 82 15.63 -0.40 -3.12
CA PHE A 82 15.96 0.95 -2.69
C PHE A 82 17.14 0.94 -1.74
N GLU A 83 17.11 0.06 -0.76
CA GLU A 83 18.18 -0.03 0.23
C GLU A 83 19.50 -0.41 -0.44
N ASP A 84 19.44 -1.35 -1.38
CA ASP A 84 20.67 -1.80 -2.05
C ASP A 84 21.27 -0.71 -2.92
N ASN A 85 20.42 0.09 -3.57
CA ASN A 85 20.91 1.12 -4.47
C ASN A 85 21.42 2.36 -3.75
N PHE A 86 20.98 2.59 -2.53
CA PHE A 86 21.37 3.75 -1.76
C PHE A 86 22.21 3.41 -0.56
N LYS A 87 22.74 2.23 -0.56
CA LYS A 87 23.66 1.79 0.46
C LYS A 87 25.07 2.23 0.08
N TYR A 88 25.84 2.58 1.06
CA TYR A 88 27.24 2.96 0.81
C TYR A 88 28.16 2.29 1.76
#